data_608411419fb7ffbe1821e66126038f04
#
_entry.id   608411419fb7ffbe1821e66126038f04
#
_cell.length_a   1.000
_cell.length_b   1.000
_cell.length_c   1.000
_cell.angle_alpha   90.00
_cell.angle_beta   90.00
_cell.angle_gamma   90.00
#
_symmetry.space_group_name_H-M   'P 1'
#
loop_
_entity.id
_entity.type
_entity.pdbx_description
1 polymer ?
#
loop_
_entity_poly.entity_id
_entity_poly.type
_entity_poly.pdbx_seq_one_letter_code
_entity_poly.pdbx_strand_id
1 'polypeptide(L)'
;MVWGIVAIGIVFAVVAYVVLQGTRASLAWRKAAAGGDVDVIRRMLEESIGSWGSMKRPKDVPPEVWRGVQSVELVEVAADSARVSCQVESEYRLVGGRWAEAGGPLQQGMAVTARLVDMLLYDVPNLRLDGARVDVYTTFRDPDGESQRVCILTTNARREVVREVDWEGSLPAEIVDALGGRYRLSERGAALPIDPDDKAAIPALQDLGTQADR
;
A
#
# COMPACT_ATOMS: atom_id res chain seq x y z
N MET A 1 6.45 23.48 51.97
CA MET A 1 5.35 22.65 51.38
C MET A 1 4.55 23.38 50.31
N VAL A 2 4.20 24.64 50.44
CA VAL A 2 3.37 25.41 49.47
C VAL A 2 4.00 25.48 48.06
N TRP A 3 5.32 25.69 47.93
CA TRP A 3 6.02 25.77 46.66
C TRP A 3 5.96 24.47 45.85
N GLY A 4 5.93 23.29 46.49
CA GLY A 4 5.79 22.02 45.81
C GLY A 4 4.39 21.84 45.17
N ILE A 5 3.36 22.29 45.86
CA ILE A 5 1.98 22.22 45.36
C ILE A 5 1.82 23.16 44.15
N VAL A 6 2.40 24.36 44.22
CA VAL A 6 2.36 25.36 43.14
C VAL A 6 3.10 24.80 41.91
N ALA A 7 4.28 24.20 42.08
CA ALA A 7 5.04 23.59 40.97
C ALA A 7 4.26 22.45 40.28
N ILE A 8 3.64 21.57 41.08
CA ILE A 8 2.78 20.51 40.55
C ILE A 8 1.59 21.08 39.76
N GLY A 9 0.91 22.12 40.31
CA GLY A 9 -0.19 22.78 39.63
C GLY A 9 0.22 23.37 38.25
N ILE A 10 1.39 23.99 38.17
CA ILE A 10 1.91 24.54 36.91
C ILE A 10 2.18 23.41 35.90
N VAL A 11 2.79 22.29 36.30
CA VAL A 11 3.03 21.15 35.44
C VAL A 11 1.71 20.60 34.88
N PHE A 12 0.71 20.40 35.74
CA PHE A 12 -0.62 19.95 35.30
C PHE A 12 -1.28 20.94 34.33
N ALA A 13 -1.17 22.24 34.58
CA ALA A 13 -1.73 23.27 33.70
C ALA A 13 -1.04 23.24 32.30
N VAL A 14 0.28 23.10 32.25
CA VAL A 14 1.04 23.00 31.00
C VAL A 14 0.67 21.72 30.26
N VAL A 15 0.61 20.59 30.93
CA VAL A 15 0.21 19.30 30.32
C VAL A 15 -1.21 19.40 29.77
N ALA A 16 -2.15 19.90 30.56
CA ALA A 16 -3.54 20.10 30.13
C ALA A 16 -3.62 21.04 28.91
N TYR A 17 -2.87 22.11 28.90
CA TYR A 17 -2.80 23.05 27.77
C TYR A 17 -2.29 22.35 26.49
N VAL A 18 -1.17 21.62 26.57
CA VAL A 18 -0.60 20.88 25.44
C VAL A 18 -1.57 19.82 24.90
N VAL A 19 -2.23 19.06 25.78
CA VAL A 19 -3.23 18.06 25.40
C VAL A 19 -4.44 18.73 24.73
N LEU A 20 -4.95 19.83 25.26
CA LEU A 20 -6.07 20.57 24.66
C LEU A 20 -5.71 21.15 23.28
N GLN A 21 -4.50 21.69 23.12
CA GLN A 21 -4.00 22.19 21.84
C GLN A 21 -3.88 21.05 20.81
N GLY A 22 -3.28 19.92 21.20
CA GLY A 22 -3.16 18.75 20.36
C GLY A 22 -4.52 18.19 19.90
N THR A 23 -5.49 18.13 20.82
CA THR A 23 -6.84 17.66 20.52
C THR A 23 -7.58 18.60 19.55
N ARG A 24 -7.45 19.91 19.74
CA ARG A 24 -8.06 20.92 18.84
C ARG A 24 -7.45 20.85 17.45
N ALA A 25 -6.13 20.74 17.34
CA ALA A 25 -5.44 20.58 16.07
C ALA A 25 -5.92 19.31 15.35
N SER A 26 -5.94 18.16 16.03
CA SER A 26 -6.45 16.89 15.49
C SER A 26 -7.88 16.99 14.96
N LEU A 27 -8.78 17.67 15.69
CA LEU A 27 -10.16 17.88 15.24
C LEU A 27 -10.24 18.79 14.01
N ALA A 28 -9.41 19.83 13.93
CA ALA A 28 -9.34 20.70 12.76
C ALA A 28 -8.86 19.95 11.52
N TRP A 29 -7.81 19.11 11.63
CA TRP A 29 -7.32 18.26 10.56
C TRP A 29 -8.37 17.26 10.07
N ARG A 30 -9.05 16.58 11.01
CA ARG A 30 -10.16 15.67 10.67
C ARG A 30 -11.27 16.38 9.89
N LYS A 31 -11.64 17.59 10.33
CA LYS A 31 -12.70 18.37 9.68
C LYS A 31 -12.29 18.81 8.28
N ALA A 32 -11.04 19.25 8.09
CA ALA A 32 -10.51 19.65 6.79
C ALA A 32 -10.41 18.42 5.84
N ALA A 33 -9.89 17.30 6.31
CA ALA A 33 -9.85 16.06 5.54
C ALA A 33 -11.24 15.55 5.17
N ALA A 34 -12.20 15.58 6.11
CA ALA A 34 -13.59 15.22 5.84
C ALA A 34 -14.28 16.20 4.88
N GLY A 35 -13.80 17.44 4.80
CA GLY A 35 -14.22 18.43 3.81
C GLY A 35 -13.60 18.28 2.43
N GLY A 36 -12.73 17.28 2.23
CA GLY A 36 -12.07 17.00 0.95
C GLY A 36 -10.89 17.93 0.63
N ASP A 37 -10.27 18.55 1.65
CA ASP A 37 -9.08 19.39 1.47
C ASP A 37 -7.89 18.50 1.04
N VAL A 38 -7.60 18.54 -0.27
CA VAL A 38 -6.57 17.70 -0.91
C VAL A 38 -5.17 17.96 -0.34
N ASP A 39 -4.85 19.19 0.03
CA ASP A 39 -3.53 19.54 0.57
C ASP A 39 -3.36 18.96 1.99
N VAL A 40 -4.43 18.98 2.77
CA VAL A 40 -4.45 18.34 4.09
C VAL A 40 -4.33 16.82 3.96
N ILE A 41 -5.12 16.21 3.07
CA ILE A 41 -5.10 14.77 2.81
C ILE A 41 -3.69 14.34 2.34
N ARG A 42 -3.09 15.08 1.43
CA ARG A 42 -1.72 14.84 0.94
C ARG A 42 -0.71 14.80 2.08
N ARG A 43 -0.69 15.81 2.95
CA ARG A 43 0.23 15.85 4.10
C ARG A 43 0.05 14.66 5.04
N MET A 44 -1.20 14.29 5.34
CA MET A 44 -1.48 13.13 6.20
C MET A 44 -0.96 11.83 5.59
N LEU A 45 -1.11 11.66 4.27
CA LEU A 45 -0.58 10.51 3.55
C LEU A 45 0.95 10.51 3.52
N GLU A 46 1.59 11.65 3.21
CA GLU A 46 3.06 11.78 3.19
C GLU A 46 3.67 11.49 4.56
N GLU A 47 3.05 11.97 5.65
CA GLU A 47 3.47 11.70 7.03
C GLU A 47 3.35 10.21 7.35
N SER A 48 2.24 9.57 6.97
CA SER A 48 2.02 8.14 7.19
C SER A 48 3.00 7.29 6.39
N ILE A 49 3.20 7.58 5.11
CA ILE A 49 4.16 6.91 4.22
C ILE A 49 5.58 7.07 4.77
N GLY A 50 5.99 8.27 5.18
CA GLY A 50 7.29 8.51 5.81
C GLY A 50 7.48 7.72 7.10
N SER A 51 6.42 7.57 7.90
CA SER A 51 6.42 6.73 9.09
C SER A 51 6.61 5.25 8.74
N TRP A 52 5.91 4.72 7.73
CA TRP A 52 6.07 3.32 7.29
C TRP A 52 7.48 3.03 6.79
N GLY A 53 8.10 3.98 6.07
CA GLY A 53 9.49 3.87 5.61
C GLY A 53 10.51 3.66 6.74
N SER A 54 10.26 4.27 7.90
CA SER A 54 11.13 4.20 9.09
C SER A 54 10.71 3.14 10.13
N MET A 55 9.50 2.60 10.01
CA MET A 55 8.94 1.67 10.97
C MET A 55 9.66 0.30 10.92
N LYS A 56 9.87 -0.28 12.09
CA LYS A 56 10.37 -1.66 12.17
C LYS A 56 9.34 -2.63 11.61
N ARG A 57 9.79 -3.56 10.78
CA ARG A 57 8.95 -4.59 10.20
C ARG A 57 8.10 -5.33 11.24
N PRO A 58 6.78 -5.46 11.07
CA PRO A 58 5.94 -6.33 11.87
C PRO A 58 6.40 -7.78 11.76
N LYS A 59 6.26 -8.57 12.83
CA LYS A 59 6.78 -9.94 12.89
C LYS A 59 6.08 -10.90 11.92
N ASP A 60 4.82 -10.65 11.66
CA ASP A 60 3.91 -11.41 10.79
C ASP A 60 4.06 -11.08 9.30
N VAL A 61 4.77 -10.00 8.96
CA VAL A 61 4.97 -9.56 7.56
C VAL A 61 6.32 -10.08 7.05
N PRO A 62 6.38 -10.78 5.90
CA PRO A 62 7.62 -11.19 5.27
C PRO A 62 8.55 -10.00 4.95
N PRO A 63 9.89 -10.17 5.07
CA PRO A 63 10.85 -9.08 4.84
C PRO A 63 10.74 -8.44 3.45
N GLU A 64 10.52 -9.24 2.43
CA GLU A 64 10.38 -8.82 1.03
C GLU A 64 9.12 -7.99 0.82
N VAL A 65 7.99 -8.38 1.43
CA VAL A 65 6.75 -7.61 1.39
C VAL A 65 6.94 -6.27 2.09
N TRP A 66 7.60 -6.27 3.25
CA TRP A 66 7.85 -5.02 3.99
C TRP A 66 8.78 -4.06 3.24
N ARG A 67 9.77 -4.57 2.50
CA ARG A 67 10.60 -3.74 1.62
C ARG A 67 9.77 -3.08 0.52
N GLY A 68 8.81 -3.80 -0.07
CA GLY A 68 7.86 -3.24 -1.02
C GLY A 68 7.01 -2.12 -0.40
N VAL A 69 6.50 -2.32 0.84
CA VAL A 69 5.79 -1.27 1.59
C VAL A 69 6.68 -0.05 1.85
N GLN A 70 7.94 -0.26 2.23
CA GLN A 70 8.87 0.83 2.49
C GLN A 70 9.29 1.62 1.24
N SER A 71 9.12 1.04 0.05
CA SER A 71 9.38 1.71 -1.23
C SER A 71 8.20 2.53 -1.76
N VAL A 72 7.11 2.63 -0.99
CA VAL A 72 5.90 3.31 -1.43
C VAL A 72 6.13 4.81 -1.65
N GLU A 73 5.61 5.31 -2.76
CA GLU A 73 5.65 6.71 -3.16
C GLU A 73 4.22 7.19 -3.46
N LEU A 74 3.87 8.38 -2.99
CA LEU A 74 2.59 9.01 -3.27
C LEU A 74 2.62 9.61 -4.69
N VAL A 75 1.69 9.16 -5.55
CA VAL A 75 1.59 9.60 -6.95
C VAL A 75 0.54 10.69 -7.10
N GLU A 76 -0.66 10.43 -6.60
CA GLU A 76 -1.81 11.33 -6.78
C GLU A 76 -2.72 11.28 -5.55
N VAL A 77 -3.37 12.39 -5.25
CA VAL A 77 -4.34 12.52 -4.17
C VAL A 77 -5.58 13.23 -4.68
N ALA A 78 -6.73 12.66 -4.40
CA ALA A 78 -8.04 13.28 -4.57
C ALA A 78 -8.74 13.47 -3.21
N ALA A 79 -9.93 14.04 -3.22
CA ALA A 79 -10.68 14.32 -2.00
C ALA A 79 -11.06 13.06 -1.19
N ASP A 80 -11.18 11.92 -1.86
CA ASP A 80 -11.66 10.65 -1.30
C ASP A 80 -10.76 9.46 -1.63
N SER A 81 -9.69 9.67 -2.39
CA SER A 81 -8.85 8.59 -2.89
C SER A 81 -7.38 8.99 -3.02
N ALA A 82 -6.51 7.98 -3.01
CA ALA A 82 -5.08 8.15 -3.21
C ALA A 82 -4.54 7.10 -4.18
N ARG A 83 -3.54 7.52 -4.98
CA ARG A 83 -2.75 6.66 -5.84
C ARG A 83 -1.32 6.62 -5.32
N VAL A 84 -0.81 5.43 -5.14
CA VAL A 84 0.58 5.19 -4.74
C VAL A 84 1.27 4.25 -5.72
N SER A 85 2.59 4.35 -5.79
CA SER A 85 3.42 3.36 -6.49
C SER A 85 4.38 2.71 -5.51
N CYS A 86 4.76 1.45 -5.77
CA CYS A 86 5.79 0.76 -5.02
C CYS A 86 6.68 -0.07 -5.95
N GLN A 87 7.83 -0.48 -5.44
CA GLN A 87 8.78 -1.30 -6.18
C GLN A 87 8.93 -2.67 -5.51
N VAL A 88 8.94 -3.72 -6.32
CA VAL A 88 9.16 -5.10 -5.88
C VAL A 88 10.24 -5.75 -6.73
N GLU A 89 10.90 -6.75 -6.13
CA GLU A 89 11.93 -7.54 -6.78
C GLU A 89 11.62 -9.03 -6.60
N SER A 90 12.19 -9.88 -7.46
CA SER A 90 12.10 -11.34 -7.28
C SER A 90 12.78 -11.76 -5.97
N GLU A 91 12.18 -12.70 -5.28
CA GLU A 91 12.80 -13.32 -4.12
C GLU A 91 13.68 -14.49 -4.57
N TYR A 92 14.92 -14.50 -4.13
CA TYR A 92 15.85 -15.60 -4.37
C TYR A 92 16.23 -16.28 -3.05
N ARG A 93 16.17 -17.60 -3.03
CA ARG A 93 16.60 -18.43 -1.88
C ARG A 93 17.71 -19.39 -2.28
N LEU A 94 18.59 -19.68 -1.34
CA LEU A 94 19.64 -20.67 -1.54
C LEU A 94 19.05 -22.07 -1.30
N VAL A 95 18.87 -22.84 -2.39
CA VAL A 95 18.36 -24.21 -2.36
C VAL A 95 19.45 -25.14 -2.87
N GLY A 96 19.93 -26.05 -2.04
CA GLY A 96 21.00 -27.00 -2.41
C GLY A 96 22.30 -26.35 -2.89
N GLY A 97 22.64 -25.17 -2.35
CA GLY A 97 23.86 -24.42 -2.74
C GLY A 97 23.73 -23.60 -4.01
N ARG A 98 22.53 -23.50 -4.61
CA ARG A 98 22.25 -22.66 -5.79
C ARG A 98 21.15 -21.65 -5.45
N TRP A 99 21.30 -20.44 -5.98
CA TRP A 99 20.25 -19.44 -5.91
C TRP A 99 19.09 -19.83 -6.84
N ALA A 100 17.92 -20.05 -6.27
CA ALA A 100 16.68 -20.30 -6.99
C ALA A 100 15.66 -19.20 -6.68
N GLU A 101 14.89 -18.80 -7.68
CA GLU A 101 13.77 -17.90 -7.49
C GLU A 101 12.69 -18.60 -6.66
N ALA A 102 12.39 -18.03 -5.49
CA ALA A 102 11.40 -18.57 -4.55
C ALA A 102 10.04 -17.88 -4.68
N GLY A 103 10.02 -16.69 -5.31
CA GLY A 103 8.80 -15.93 -5.59
C GLY A 103 9.08 -14.89 -6.66
N GLY A 104 8.26 -14.90 -7.70
CA GLY A 104 8.34 -13.91 -8.78
C GLY A 104 7.89 -12.51 -8.34
N PRO A 105 8.24 -11.46 -9.08
CA PRO A 105 7.92 -10.08 -8.73
C PRO A 105 6.41 -9.84 -8.68
N LEU A 106 5.61 -10.56 -9.48
CA LEU A 106 4.15 -10.44 -9.43
C LEU A 106 3.57 -10.99 -8.12
N GLN A 107 4.04 -12.14 -7.66
CA GLN A 107 3.58 -12.72 -6.38
C GLN A 107 3.91 -11.80 -5.22
N GLN A 108 5.12 -11.24 -5.20
CA GLN A 108 5.52 -10.23 -4.21
C GLN A 108 4.66 -8.97 -4.35
N GLY A 109 4.42 -8.52 -5.59
CA GLY A 109 3.57 -7.36 -5.89
C GLY A 109 2.15 -7.52 -5.36
N MET A 110 1.55 -8.71 -5.50
CA MET A 110 0.22 -9.00 -4.97
C MET A 110 0.18 -8.90 -3.44
N ALA A 111 1.18 -9.46 -2.75
CA ALA A 111 1.26 -9.39 -1.29
C ALA A 111 1.49 -7.95 -0.79
N VAL A 112 2.33 -7.17 -1.47
CA VAL A 112 2.56 -5.75 -1.16
C VAL A 112 1.30 -4.93 -1.42
N THR A 113 0.60 -5.18 -2.55
CA THR A 113 -0.64 -4.49 -2.90
C THR A 113 -1.73 -4.71 -1.86
N ALA A 114 -1.98 -5.97 -1.47
CA ALA A 114 -2.95 -6.28 -0.44
C ALA A 114 -2.62 -5.50 0.86
N ARG A 115 -1.36 -5.52 1.30
CA ARG A 115 -0.94 -4.79 2.51
C ARG A 115 -1.07 -3.28 2.37
N LEU A 116 -0.68 -2.69 1.24
CA LEU A 116 -0.79 -1.24 1.01
C LEU A 116 -2.24 -0.76 0.95
N VAL A 117 -3.14 -1.53 0.33
CA VAL A 117 -4.59 -1.21 0.30
C VAL A 117 -5.15 -1.18 1.72
N ASP A 118 -4.84 -2.17 2.55
CA ASP A 118 -5.24 -2.21 3.95
C ASP A 118 -4.71 -0.99 4.71
N MET A 119 -3.41 -0.71 4.62
CA MET A 119 -2.76 0.40 5.30
C MET A 119 -3.30 1.77 4.86
N LEU A 120 -3.52 1.98 3.56
CA LEU A 120 -4.05 3.25 3.03
C LEU A 120 -5.48 3.51 3.47
N LEU A 121 -6.30 2.46 3.51
CA LEU A 121 -7.70 2.61 3.84
C LEU A 121 -7.98 2.61 5.35
N TYR A 122 -7.14 1.95 6.16
CA TYR A 122 -7.46 1.73 7.57
C TYR A 122 -6.40 2.23 8.55
N ASP A 123 -5.10 2.28 8.17
CA ASP A 123 -4.01 2.60 9.08
C ASP A 123 -3.58 4.08 9.06
N VAL A 124 -4.11 4.91 8.13
CA VAL A 124 -3.81 6.36 8.11
C VAL A 124 -4.62 7.07 9.20
N PRO A 125 -3.96 7.65 10.21
CA PRO A 125 -4.67 8.24 11.35
C PRO A 125 -5.55 9.43 10.91
N ASN A 126 -6.80 9.43 11.37
CA ASN A 126 -7.75 10.53 11.14
C ASN A 126 -8.14 10.79 9.68
N LEU A 127 -7.76 9.91 8.75
CA LEU A 127 -8.12 9.98 7.35
C LEU A 127 -9.04 8.81 6.99
N ARG A 128 -10.04 9.10 6.17
CA ARG A 128 -10.92 8.07 5.61
C ARG A 128 -10.97 8.25 4.10
N LEU A 129 -10.25 7.40 3.40
CA LEU A 129 -10.34 7.30 1.95
C LEU A 129 -11.44 6.31 1.55
N ASP A 130 -12.14 6.57 0.47
CA ASP A 130 -13.11 5.65 -0.13
C ASP A 130 -12.48 4.81 -1.25
N GLY A 131 -11.30 5.22 -1.74
CA GLY A 131 -10.54 4.48 -2.73
C GLY A 131 -9.03 4.53 -2.53
N ALA A 132 -8.34 3.47 -2.93
CA ALA A 132 -6.88 3.40 -2.99
C ALA A 132 -6.45 2.71 -4.29
N ARG A 133 -5.54 3.36 -5.03
CA ARG A 133 -4.90 2.76 -6.20
C ARG A 133 -3.45 2.47 -5.89
N VAL A 134 -3.03 1.25 -6.20
CA VAL A 134 -1.65 0.79 -6.02
C VAL A 134 -1.10 0.33 -7.36
N ASP A 135 -0.02 0.96 -7.80
CA ASP A 135 0.72 0.59 -9.01
C ASP A 135 2.06 -0.04 -8.60
N VAL A 136 2.28 -1.29 -8.99
CA VAL A 136 3.48 -2.06 -8.63
C VAL A 136 4.45 -2.08 -9.78
N TYR A 137 5.67 -1.65 -9.51
CA TYR A 137 6.76 -1.62 -10.47
C TYR A 137 7.83 -2.67 -10.12
N THR A 138 8.49 -3.16 -11.14
CA THR A 138 9.70 -3.98 -11.01
C THR A 138 10.74 -3.53 -12.03
N THR A 139 11.96 -4.00 -11.88
CA THR A 139 13.04 -3.71 -12.81
C THR A 139 13.23 -4.90 -13.74
N PHE A 140 13.00 -4.68 -15.03
CA PHE A 140 13.37 -5.62 -16.09
C PHE A 140 14.72 -5.23 -16.68
N ARG A 141 15.49 -6.22 -17.05
CA ARG A 141 16.65 -6.03 -17.92
C ARG A 141 16.25 -6.40 -19.34
N ASP A 142 16.47 -5.46 -20.25
CA ASP A 142 16.28 -5.72 -21.67
C ASP A 142 17.42 -6.59 -22.24
N PRO A 143 17.32 -7.08 -23.50
CA PRO A 143 18.37 -7.84 -24.15
C PRO A 143 19.71 -7.10 -24.27
N ASP A 144 19.69 -5.78 -24.27
CA ASP A 144 20.87 -4.91 -24.37
C ASP A 144 21.52 -4.68 -22.99
N GLY A 145 20.91 -5.22 -21.92
CA GLY A 145 21.39 -5.16 -20.54
C GLY A 145 20.99 -3.89 -19.79
N GLU A 146 20.21 -3.01 -20.39
CA GLU A 146 19.66 -1.83 -19.72
C GLU A 146 18.55 -2.22 -18.75
N SER A 147 18.50 -1.54 -17.60
CA SER A 147 17.49 -1.77 -16.59
C SER A 147 16.34 -0.79 -16.77
N GLN A 148 15.14 -1.29 -17.03
CA GLN A 148 13.94 -0.50 -17.20
C GLN A 148 12.95 -0.78 -16.06
N ARG A 149 12.45 0.30 -15.41
CA ARG A 149 11.36 0.21 -14.42
C ARG A 149 10.04 0.13 -15.17
N VAL A 150 9.30 -0.95 -14.96
CA VAL A 150 8.01 -1.19 -15.63
C VAL A 150 6.92 -1.53 -14.61
N CYS A 151 5.69 -1.11 -14.88
CA CYS A 151 4.52 -1.51 -14.11
C CYS A 151 4.13 -2.95 -14.48
N ILE A 152 3.87 -3.80 -13.49
CA ILE A 152 3.47 -5.20 -13.67
C ILE A 152 2.10 -5.53 -13.08
N LEU A 153 1.60 -4.67 -12.18
CA LEU A 153 0.32 -4.83 -11.52
C LEU A 153 -0.24 -3.44 -11.19
N THR A 154 -1.52 -3.22 -11.42
CA THR A 154 -2.26 -2.06 -10.91
C THR A 154 -3.57 -2.52 -10.30
N THR A 155 -3.97 -1.93 -9.18
CA THR A 155 -5.20 -2.27 -8.46
C THR A 155 -5.90 -0.97 -8.08
N ASN A 156 -7.22 -0.91 -8.28
CA ASN A 156 -8.04 0.23 -7.89
C ASN A 156 -9.12 -0.24 -6.90
N ALA A 157 -8.75 -0.31 -5.64
CA ALA A 157 -9.55 -0.83 -4.56
C ALA A 157 -10.54 0.22 -4.04
N ARG A 158 -11.83 -0.12 -3.98
CA ARG A 158 -12.85 0.67 -3.31
C ARG A 158 -13.10 0.13 -1.91
N ARG A 159 -13.24 1.01 -0.93
CA ARG A 159 -13.49 0.63 0.48
C ARG A 159 -14.70 -0.30 0.65
N GLU A 160 -15.74 -0.15 -0.17
CA GLU A 160 -16.91 -1.03 -0.14
C GLU A 160 -16.55 -2.47 -0.45
N VAL A 161 -15.78 -2.69 -1.52
CA VAL A 161 -15.31 -4.01 -1.93
C VAL A 161 -14.32 -4.58 -0.91
N VAL A 162 -13.40 -3.75 -0.42
CA VAL A 162 -12.37 -4.14 0.57
C VAL A 162 -12.97 -4.68 1.86
N ARG A 163 -14.16 -4.21 2.27
CA ARG A 163 -14.87 -4.70 3.46
C ARG A 163 -15.42 -6.11 3.31
N GLU A 164 -15.66 -6.56 2.10
CA GLU A 164 -16.22 -7.88 1.81
C GLU A 164 -15.13 -8.95 1.62
N VAL A 165 -13.86 -8.53 1.54
CA VAL A 165 -12.71 -9.43 1.36
C VAL A 165 -12.40 -10.16 2.67
N ASP A 166 -12.24 -11.47 2.58
CA ASP A 166 -11.74 -12.31 3.69
C ASP A 166 -10.20 -12.21 3.75
N TRP A 167 -9.70 -11.29 4.56
CA TRP A 167 -8.27 -11.00 4.71
C TRP A 167 -7.48 -12.11 5.41
N GLU A 168 -8.13 -12.91 6.25
CA GLU A 168 -7.49 -13.97 7.02
C GLU A 168 -7.47 -15.31 6.25
N GLY A 169 -8.52 -15.57 5.47
CA GLY A 169 -8.68 -16.83 4.75
C GLY A 169 -8.18 -16.82 3.30
N SER A 170 -7.99 -15.63 2.70
CA SER A 170 -7.64 -15.52 1.27
C SER A 170 -6.15 -15.35 1.04
N LEU A 171 -5.68 -15.90 -0.08
CA LEU A 171 -4.32 -15.64 -0.56
C LEU A 171 -4.20 -14.21 -1.13
N PRO A 172 -3.00 -13.60 -1.12
CA PRO A 172 -2.78 -12.26 -1.70
C PRO A 172 -3.25 -12.12 -3.16
N ALA A 173 -3.13 -13.17 -3.96
CA ALA A 173 -3.63 -13.19 -5.33
C ALA A 173 -5.17 -13.07 -5.39
N GLU A 174 -5.86 -13.84 -4.58
CA GLU A 174 -7.33 -13.81 -4.49
C GLU A 174 -7.84 -12.45 -4.00
N ILE A 175 -7.13 -11.85 -3.03
CA ILE A 175 -7.43 -10.50 -2.56
C ILE A 175 -7.29 -9.50 -3.70
N VAL A 176 -6.17 -9.53 -4.43
CA VAL A 176 -5.90 -8.60 -5.54
C VAL A 176 -6.92 -8.77 -6.65
N ASP A 177 -7.29 -10.00 -6.99
CA ASP A 177 -8.31 -10.30 -8.01
C ASP A 177 -9.70 -9.78 -7.57
N ALA A 178 -10.09 -9.98 -6.31
CA ALA A 178 -11.32 -9.44 -5.74
C ALA A 178 -11.35 -7.90 -5.75
N LEU A 179 -10.18 -7.25 -5.62
CA LEU A 179 -10.02 -5.80 -5.70
C LEU A 179 -9.90 -5.27 -7.13
N GLY A 180 -10.08 -6.10 -8.15
CA GLY A 180 -10.00 -5.71 -9.56
C GLY A 180 -8.55 -5.44 -10.01
N GLY A 181 -7.60 -6.22 -9.51
CA GLY A 181 -6.20 -6.17 -9.93
C GLY A 181 -6.03 -6.47 -11.41
N ARG A 182 -5.18 -5.69 -12.08
CA ARG A 182 -4.85 -5.86 -13.50
C ARG A 182 -3.37 -6.16 -13.66
N TYR A 183 -3.07 -7.28 -14.33
CA TYR A 183 -1.72 -7.73 -14.63
C TYR A 183 -1.74 -8.60 -15.89
N ARG A 184 -0.59 -8.86 -16.47
CA ARG A 184 -0.44 -9.75 -17.63
C ARG A 184 0.59 -10.81 -17.34
N LEU A 185 0.33 -12.02 -17.84
CA LEU A 185 1.26 -13.14 -17.75
C LEU A 185 1.68 -13.57 -19.18
N SER A 186 2.93 -13.98 -19.30
CA SER A 186 3.41 -14.70 -20.46
C SER A 186 2.88 -16.14 -20.45
N GLU A 187 3.01 -16.86 -21.55
CA GLU A 187 2.69 -18.31 -21.63
C GLU A 187 3.42 -19.16 -20.57
N ARG A 188 4.53 -18.67 -20.04
CA ARG A 188 5.33 -19.33 -18.99
C ARG A 188 4.99 -18.83 -17.57
N GLY A 189 3.96 -18.02 -17.42
CA GLY A 189 3.53 -17.48 -16.12
C GLY A 189 4.39 -16.32 -15.59
N ALA A 190 5.33 -15.79 -16.38
CA ALA A 190 6.11 -14.61 -15.98
C ALA A 190 5.29 -13.32 -16.17
N ALA A 191 5.44 -12.38 -15.24
CA ALA A 191 4.80 -11.06 -15.35
C ALA A 191 5.28 -10.32 -16.61
N LEU A 192 4.36 -9.67 -17.29
CA LEU A 192 4.62 -8.81 -18.43
C LEU A 192 4.35 -7.35 -18.06
N PRO A 193 5.07 -6.40 -18.71
CA PRO A 193 4.79 -4.98 -18.55
C PRO A 193 3.35 -4.63 -18.93
N ILE A 194 2.74 -3.73 -18.15
CA ILE A 194 1.43 -3.14 -18.44
C ILE A 194 1.53 -1.62 -18.38
N ASP A 195 0.61 -0.94 -19.08
CA ASP A 195 0.35 0.48 -18.85
C ASP A 195 -0.67 0.60 -17.71
N PRO A 196 -0.31 1.20 -16.56
CA PRO A 196 -1.24 1.37 -15.45
C PRO A 196 -2.43 2.25 -15.81
N ASP A 197 -2.30 3.16 -16.79
CA ASP A 197 -3.34 4.12 -17.16
C ASP A 197 -4.17 3.65 -18.37
N ASP A 198 -3.82 2.52 -18.99
CA ASP A 198 -4.64 1.91 -20.03
C ASP A 198 -5.97 1.42 -19.44
N LYS A 199 -7.07 2.01 -19.95
CA LYS A 199 -8.45 1.66 -19.59
C LYS A 199 -8.99 0.46 -20.36
N ALA A 200 -8.26 -0.03 -21.37
CA ALA A 200 -8.63 -1.24 -22.08
C ALA A 200 -8.59 -2.41 -21.10
N ALA A 201 -9.74 -3.03 -20.87
CA ALA A 201 -9.89 -4.15 -19.96
C ALA A 201 -8.91 -5.26 -20.35
N ILE A 202 -7.86 -5.45 -19.54
CA ILE A 202 -7.07 -6.70 -19.59
C ILE A 202 -7.97 -7.73 -18.92
N PRO A 203 -8.41 -8.79 -19.64
CA PRO A 203 -9.32 -9.77 -19.06
C PRO A 203 -8.69 -10.37 -17.81
N ALA A 204 -9.45 -10.38 -16.72
CA ALA A 204 -9.09 -11.13 -15.52
C ALA A 204 -8.96 -12.61 -15.90
N LEU A 205 -8.09 -13.34 -15.20
CA LEU A 205 -7.80 -14.77 -15.40
C LEU A 205 -9.02 -15.71 -15.49
N GLN A 206 -10.24 -15.23 -15.19
CA GLN A 206 -11.49 -16.00 -15.26
C GLN A 206 -11.80 -16.55 -16.66
N ASP A 207 -11.23 -15.96 -17.73
CA ASP A 207 -11.51 -16.43 -19.10
C ASP A 207 -10.57 -17.54 -19.59
N LEU A 208 -9.47 -17.82 -18.89
CA LEU A 208 -8.55 -18.88 -19.30
C LEU A 208 -8.92 -20.27 -18.78
N GLY A 209 -9.76 -20.36 -17.75
CA GLY A 209 -10.20 -21.64 -17.17
C GLY A 209 -11.30 -22.34 -17.96
N THR A 210 -12.03 -21.63 -18.82
CA THR A 210 -13.22 -22.19 -19.52
C THR A 210 -12.89 -22.77 -20.91
N GLN A 211 -11.67 -22.57 -21.42
CA GLN A 211 -11.27 -23.10 -22.73
C GLN A 211 -10.52 -24.45 -22.69
N ALA A 212 -10.20 -24.97 -21.51
CA ALA A 212 -9.48 -26.25 -21.39
C ALA A 212 -10.39 -27.49 -21.39
N ASP A 213 -11.72 -27.34 -21.51
CA ASP A 213 -12.70 -28.44 -21.43
C ASP A 213 -13.60 -28.50 -22.69
N ARG A 214 -13.00 -28.25 -23.87
CA ARG A 214 -13.65 -28.53 -25.16
C ARG A 214 -12.75 -29.28 -26.12
#